data_0de1b19c09f064f56c47252a01247e41
#
_entry.id   0de1b19c09f064f56c47252a01247e41
#
_cell.length_a   1.000
_cell.length_b   1.000
_cell.length_c   1.000
_cell.angle_alpha   90.00
_cell.angle_beta   90.00
_cell.angle_gamma   90.00
#
_symmetry.space_group_name_H-M   'P 1'
#
loop_
_entity.id
_entity.type
_entity.pdbx_description
1 polymer ?
#
loop_
_entity_poly.entity_id
_entity_poly.type
_entity_poly.pdbx_seq_one_letter_code
_entity_poly.pdbx_strand_id
1 'polypeptide(L)'
;MPAHDTDPSASWEYCLSVPNDLRAVTVSRRTLRLILTLHGLIGLVDAAELLATELISNAVLHTEGPAALRVRYAGGTLRIGAWDTDPEPPEPALQEDGRGLLLVRSCADHWGWHTLSRHGNRGKYVWCELTTGVPVVA
;
A
#
# COMPACT_ATOMS: atom_id res chain seq x y z
N MET A 1 25.92 -8.04 -9.15
CA MET A 1 24.89 -7.57 -10.02
C MET A 1 24.64 -6.11 -9.80
N PRO A 2 24.61 -5.37 -10.81
CA PRO A 2 24.39 -3.94 -10.64
C PRO A 2 23.13 -3.66 -9.88
N ALA A 3 23.12 -2.54 -9.25
CA ALA A 3 22.00 -2.11 -8.45
C ALA A 3 20.88 -1.59 -9.36
N HIS A 4 20.17 -2.51 -9.95
CA HIS A 4 19.09 -2.11 -10.84
C HIS A 4 18.00 -1.38 -10.11
N ASP A 5 17.93 -1.57 -8.78
CA ASP A 5 16.88 -0.97 -7.99
C ASP A 5 16.96 0.54 -7.97
N THR A 6 18.14 1.09 -8.25
CA THR A 6 18.30 2.54 -8.29
C THR A 6 18.10 3.12 -9.69
N ASP A 7 17.86 2.26 -10.67
CA ASP A 7 17.61 2.71 -12.02
C ASP A 7 16.21 3.33 -12.09
N PRO A 8 16.08 4.60 -12.48
CA PRO A 8 14.77 5.24 -12.54
C PRO A 8 13.78 4.55 -13.48
N SER A 9 14.30 3.78 -14.43
CA SER A 9 13.43 3.05 -15.35
C SER A 9 13.04 1.69 -14.81
N ALA A 10 13.61 1.26 -13.68
CA ALA A 10 13.27 -0.03 -13.10
C ALA A 10 11.85 -0.03 -12.60
N SER A 11 11.20 -1.14 -12.74
CA SER A 11 9.86 -1.33 -12.18
C SER A 11 9.76 -2.72 -11.61
N TRP A 12 8.98 -2.84 -10.56
CA TRP A 12 8.76 -4.13 -9.91
C TRP A 12 7.45 -4.09 -9.14
N GLU A 13 6.95 -5.26 -8.84
CA GLU A 13 5.70 -5.38 -8.11
C GLU A 13 5.72 -6.62 -7.24
N TYR A 14 5.18 -6.49 -6.04
CA TYR A 14 4.99 -7.60 -5.11
C TYR A 14 3.53 -7.61 -4.67
N CYS A 15 2.99 -8.79 -4.48
CA CYS A 15 1.64 -8.95 -3.97
C CYS A 15 1.67 -10.00 -2.86
N LEU A 16 1.11 -9.65 -1.73
CA LEU A 16 1.06 -10.53 -0.56
C LEU A 16 -0.38 -10.75 -0.17
N SER A 17 -0.84 -11.99 -0.30
CA SER A 17 -2.17 -12.36 0.17
C SER A 17 -2.10 -12.64 1.66
N VAL A 18 -3.04 -12.11 2.41
CA VAL A 18 -3.05 -12.26 3.86
C VAL A 18 -4.42 -12.70 4.34
N PRO A 19 -4.45 -13.47 5.43
CA PRO A 19 -5.75 -13.86 6.01
C PRO A 19 -6.39 -12.67 6.71
N ASN A 20 -7.67 -12.81 7.02
CA ASN A 20 -8.36 -11.80 7.81
C ASN A 20 -8.02 -12.00 9.28
N ASP A 21 -6.89 -11.44 9.66
CA ASP A 21 -6.31 -11.61 10.99
C ASP A 21 -5.48 -10.36 11.25
N LEU A 22 -5.64 -9.78 12.42
CA LEU A 22 -4.90 -8.55 12.75
C LEU A 22 -3.40 -8.74 12.71
N ARG A 23 -2.91 -9.95 12.90
CA ARG A 23 -1.48 -10.20 12.77
C ARG A 23 -0.98 -9.96 11.36
N ALA A 24 -1.88 -10.01 10.37
CA ALA A 24 -1.52 -9.72 8.99
C ALA A 24 -1.05 -8.28 8.82
N VAL A 25 -1.49 -7.38 9.69
CA VAL A 25 -1.03 -5.98 9.65
C VAL A 25 0.47 -5.94 9.91
N THR A 26 0.94 -6.64 10.93
CA THR A 26 2.36 -6.69 11.25
C THR A 26 3.15 -7.37 10.14
N VAL A 27 2.64 -8.48 9.62
CA VAL A 27 3.29 -9.20 8.54
C VAL A 27 3.44 -8.30 7.31
N SER A 28 2.36 -7.62 6.97
CA SER A 28 2.38 -6.72 5.80
C SER A 28 3.38 -5.59 5.99
N ARG A 29 3.38 -4.98 7.16
CA ARG A 29 4.28 -3.88 7.44
C ARG A 29 5.75 -4.31 7.37
N ARG A 30 6.06 -5.45 7.94
CA ARG A 30 7.44 -5.93 7.94
C ARG A 30 7.88 -6.42 6.57
N THR A 31 6.96 -7.02 5.82
CA THR A 31 7.24 -7.41 4.45
C THR A 31 7.57 -6.18 3.62
N LEU A 32 6.78 -5.13 3.77
CA LEU A 32 7.01 -3.90 3.03
C LEU A 32 8.36 -3.28 3.40
N ARG A 33 8.70 -3.26 4.68
CA ARG A 33 10.01 -2.75 5.11
C ARG A 33 11.13 -3.52 4.43
N LEU A 34 11.03 -4.83 4.39
CA LEU A 34 12.04 -5.67 3.77
C LEU A 34 12.16 -5.35 2.27
N ILE A 35 11.03 -5.27 1.59
CA ILE A 35 11.02 -4.96 0.17
C ILE A 35 11.72 -3.63 -0.09
N LEU A 36 11.33 -2.60 0.63
CA LEU A 36 11.86 -1.26 0.39
C LEU A 36 13.35 -1.18 0.75
N THR A 37 13.75 -1.86 1.81
CA THR A 37 15.16 -1.87 2.20
C THR A 37 16.01 -2.55 1.14
N LEU A 38 15.55 -3.69 0.63
CA LEU A 38 16.30 -4.42 -0.38
C LEU A 38 16.38 -3.67 -1.71
N HIS A 39 15.37 -2.86 -2.01
CA HIS A 39 15.35 -2.08 -3.25
C HIS A 39 15.94 -0.68 -3.08
N GLY A 40 16.53 -0.40 -1.93
CA GLY A 40 17.22 0.87 -1.75
C GLY A 40 16.32 2.07 -1.50
N LEU A 41 15.06 1.84 -1.15
CA LEU A 41 14.10 2.93 -0.94
C LEU A 41 13.94 3.23 0.55
N ILE A 42 15.07 3.33 1.26
CA ILE A 42 15.07 3.49 2.71
C ILE A 42 14.35 4.76 3.14
N GLY A 43 14.47 5.82 2.35
CA GLY A 43 13.82 7.08 2.70
C GLY A 43 12.31 7.04 2.70
N LEU A 44 11.71 6.02 2.09
CA LEU A 44 10.26 5.89 2.05
C LEU A 44 9.71 4.93 3.10
N VAL A 45 10.58 4.24 3.85
CA VAL A 45 10.15 3.15 4.71
C VAL A 45 9.13 3.62 5.76
N ASP A 46 9.43 4.70 6.47
CA ASP A 46 8.57 5.10 7.58
C ASP A 46 7.17 5.49 7.09
N ALA A 47 7.09 6.31 6.06
CA ALA A 47 5.80 6.73 5.52
C ALA A 47 5.06 5.53 4.93
N ALA A 48 5.79 4.67 4.21
CA ALA A 48 5.16 3.51 3.58
C ALA A 48 4.61 2.54 4.62
N GLU A 49 5.35 2.30 5.69
CA GLU A 49 4.86 1.42 6.76
C GLU A 49 3.60 1.95 7.40
N LEU A 50 3.55 3.26 7.63
CA LEU A 50 2.38 3.87 8.21
C LEU A 50 1.17 3.70 7.28
N LEU A 51 1.36 3.97 6.00
CA LEU A 51 0.28 3.87 5.04
C LEU A 51 -0.19 2.42 4.87
N ALA A 52 0.73 1.48 4.79
CA ALA A 52 0.37 0.08 4.66
C ALA A 52 -0.39 -0.41 5.89
N THR A 53 0.02 0.03 7.08
CA THR A 53 -0.66 -0.32 8.32
C THR A 53 -2.11 0.13 8.26
N GLU A 54 -2.35 1.38 7.83
CA GLU A 54 -3.71 1.89 7.76
C GLU A 54 -4.54 1.17 6.70
N LEU A 55 -3.97 0.93 5.54
CA LEU A 55 -4.70 0.29 4.46
C LEU A 55 -5.06 -1.16 4.79
N ILE A 56 -4.12 -1.92 5.34
CA ILE A 56 -4.38 -3.32 5.67
C ILE A 56 -5.27 -3.42 6.90
N SER A 57 -5.10 -2.53 7.88
CA SER A 57 -5.99 -2.53 9.03
C SER A 57 -7.44 -2.32 8.61
N ASN A 58 -7.67 -1.36 7.71
CA ASN A 58 -9.02 -1.13 7.21
C ASN A 58 -9.56 -2.37 6.49
N ALA A 59 -8.74 -2.99 5.66
CA ALA A 59 -9.18 -4.18 4.93
C ALA A 59 -9.56 -5.31 5.89
N VAL A 60 -8.76 -5.53 6.94
CA VAL A 60 -9.00 -6.61 7.88
C VAL A 60 -10.17 -6.31 8.81
N LEU A 61 -10.26 -5.06 9.30
CA LEU A 61 -11.27 -4.71 10.29
C LEU A 61 -12.67 -4.57 9.70
N HIS A 62 -12.76 -4.18 8.43
CA HIS A 62 -14.05 -3.85 7.84
C HIS A 62 -14.55 -4.88 6.84
N THR A 63 -13.88 -6.01 6.72
CA THR A 63 -14.36 -7.12 5.89
C THR A 63 -14.15 -8.41 6.66
N GLU A 64 -14.69 -9.51 6.12
CA GLU A 64 -14.52 -10.82 6.74
C GLU A 64 -13.65 -11.74 5.89
N GLY A 65 -13.34 -11.32 4.69
CA GLY A 65 -12.56 -12.14 3.80
C GLY A 65 -11.08 -11.80 3.82
N PRO A 66 -10.31 -12.54 3.07
CA PRO A 66 -8.87 -12.27 2.99
C PRO A 66 -8.60 -10.93 2.33
N ALA A 67 -7.40 -10.43 2.52
CA ALA A 67 -6.96 -9.19 1.92
C ALA A 67 -5.65 -9.43 1.17
N ALA A 68 -5.20 -8.43 0.45
CA ALA A 68 -3.90 -8.49 -0.22
C ALA A 68 -3.24 -7.14 -0.18
N LEU A 69 -1.95 -7.17 0.11
CA LEU A 69 -1.11 -5.99 0.00
C LEU A 69 -0.44 -6.02 -1.37
N ARG A 70 -0.46 -4.90 -2.05
CA ARG A 70 0.19 -4.78 -3.34
C ARG A 70 1.17 -3.62 -3.28
N VAL A 71 2.40 -3.86 -3.70
CA VAL A 71 3.45 -2.86 -3.67
C VAL A 71 4.06 -2.79 -5.06
N ARG A 72 4.02 -1.62 -5.66
CA ARG A 72 4.51 -1.43 -7.02
C ARG A 72 5.37 -0.18 -7.09
N TYR A 73 6.49 -0.30 -7.77
CA TYR A 73 7.37 0.84 -7.99
C TYR A 73 7.62 0.98 -9.48
N ALA A 74 7.42 2.18 -9.98
CA ALA A 74 7.68 2.47 -11.38
C ALA A 74 7.87 3.98 -11.54
N GLY A 75 8.88 4.35 -12.31
CA GLY A 75 9.08 5.77 -12.65
C GLY A 75 9.27 6.68 -11.46
N GLY A 76 9.88 6.19 -10.38
CA GLY A 76 10.11 7.00 -9.20
C GLY A 76 8.91 7.10 -8.28
N THR A 77 7.85 6.37 -8.55
CA THR A 77 6.63 6.38 -7.73
C THR A 77 6.39 5.03 -7.10
N LEU A 78 6.21 5.03 -5.80
CA LEU A 78 5.86 3.84 -5.05
C LEU A 78 4.35 3.85 -4.82
N ARG A 79 3.66 2.82 -5.30
CA ARG A 79 2.24 2.65 -5.03
C ARG A 79 2.05 1.50 -4.06
N ILE A 80 1.32 1.76 -3.00
CA ILE A 80 0.97 0.78 -1.99
C ILE A 80 -0.54 0.70 -1.95
N GLY A 81 -1.07 -0.50 -1.97
CA GLY A 81 -2.51 -0.66 -1.92
C GLY A 81 -2.93 -1.90 -1.20
N ALA A 82 -4.19 -1.92 -0.81
CA ALA A 82 -4.80 -3.07 -0.17
C ALA A 82 -6.09 -3.42 -0.91
N TRP A 83 -6.20 -4.69 -1.25
CA TRP A 83 -7.43 -5.24 -1.80
C TRP A 83 -8.20 -5.90 -0.68
N ASP A 84 -9.52 -5.73 -0.68
CA ASP A 84 -10.36 -6.46 0.25
C ASP A 84 -11.62 -6.92 -0.47
N THR A 85 -12.44 -7.72 0.22
CA THR A 85 -13.57 -8.38 -0.40
C THR A 85 -14.84 -7.53 -0.46
N ASP A 86 -14.76 -6.30 0.01
CA ASP A 86 -15.93 -5.41 0.01
C ASP A 86 -15.87 -4.47 -1.18
N PRO A 87 -16.77 -4.59 -2.16
CA PRO A 87 -16.73 -3.72 -3.34
C PRO A 87 -17.27 -2.31 -3.10
N GLU A 88 -17.82 -2.06 -1.92
CA GLU A 88 -18.34 -0.74 -1.60
C GLU A 88 -17.22 0.28 -1.48
N PRO A 89 -17.48 1.54 -1.80
CA PRO A 89 -16.44 2.56 -1.64
C PRO A 89 -15.98 2.66 -0.21
N PRO A 90 -14.72 3.10 0.00
CA PRO A 90 -14.24 3.32 1.35
C PRO A 90 -15.14 4.31 2.07
N GLU A 91 -15.57 3.95 3.27
CA GLU A 91 -16.53 4.76 4.00
C GLU A 91 -15.88 6.00 4.58
N PRO A 92 -16.43 7.16 4.33
CA PRO A 92 -15.91 8.37 4.98
C PRO A 92 -15.94 8.27 6.49
N ALA A 93 -16.91 7.56 7.03
CA ALA A 93 -17.02 7.42 8.48
C ALA A 93 -15.82 6.71 9.10
N LEU A 94 -15.13 5.88 8.35
CA LEU A 94 -13.93 5.23 8.85
C LEU A 94 -12.88 6.25 9.25
N GLN A 95 -12.93 7.41 8.65
CA GLN A 95 -11.97 8.46 8.90
C GLN A 95 -12.21 9.16 10.21
N GLU A 96 -13.40 9.03 10.76
CA GLU A 96 -13.71 9.68 12.03
C GLU A 96 -12.98 9.05 13.17
N ASP A 97 -12.67 7.79 13.05
CA ASP A 97 -11.83 7.15 14.04
C ASP A 97 -10.42 7.63 13.93
N GLY A 98 -10.22 8.54 13.03
CA GLY A 98 -9.06 9.38 13.01
C GLY A 98 -7.87 8.81 12.34
N ARG A 99 -8.02 7.70 11.69
CA ARG A 99 -6.79 7.11 11.18
C ARG A 99 -6.88 6.75 9.74
N GLY A 100 -7.33 5.63 9.45
CA GLY A 100 -7.50 5.06 8.15
C GLY A 100 -7.23 5.99 6.98
N LEU A 101 -8.28 6.28 6.24
CA LEU A 101 -8.13 7.06 5.02
C LEU A 101 -7.71 8.49 5.26
N LEU A 102 -7.96 9.02 6.46
CA LEU A 102 -7.51 10.36 6.76
C LEU A 102 -5.98 10.44 6.73
N LEU A 103 -5.31 9.46 7.32
CA LEU A 103 -3.84 9.41 7.27
C LEU A 103 -3.35 9.21 5.85
N VAL A 104 -4.02 8.35 5.09
CA VAL A 104 -3.63 8.14 3.70
C VAL A 104 -3.72 9.45 2.92
N ARG A 105 -4.81 10.19 3.11
CA ARG A 105 -4.99 11.47 2.42
C ARG A 105 -3.97 12.51 2.85
N SER A 106 -3.54 12.45 4.11
CA SER A 106 -2.61 13.45 4.63
C SER A 106 -1.17 13.16 4.29
N CYS A 107 -0.80 11.88 4.20
CA CYS A 107 0.60 11.48 4.07
C CYS A 107 1.00 11.07 2.66
N ALA A 108 0.06 10.67 1.85
CA ALA A 108 0.35 10.23 0.49
C ALA A 108 0.29 11.40 -0.47
N ASP A 109 1.09 11.31 -1.52
CA ASP A 109 1.05 12.32 -2.60
C ASP A 109 -0.25 12.20 -3.39
N HIS A 110 -0.68 10.96 -3.61
CA HIS A 110 -1.92 10.68 -4.31
C HIS A 110 -2.57 9.46 -3.68
N TRP A 111 -3.89 9.35 -3.79
CA TRP A 111 -4.58 8.15 -3.37
C TRP A 111 -5.84 7.99 -4.20
N GLY A 112 -6.35 6.78 -4.22
CA GLY A 112 -7.58 6.49 -4.94
C GLY A 112 -8.08 5.10 -4.62
N TRP A 113 -9.16 4.73 -5.28
CA TRP A 113 -9.71 3.39 -5.13
C TRP A 113 -10.50 3.03 -6.38
N HIS A 114 -10.67 1.73 -6.60
CA HIS A 114 -11.54 1.23 -7.63
C HIS A 114 -11.95 -0.19 -7.28
N THR A 115 -13.05 -0.65 -7.89
CA THR A 115 -13.44 -2.03 -7.72
C THR A 115 -12.46 -2.92 -8.48
N LEU A 116 -12.22 -4.09 -7.94
CA LEU A 116 -11.27 -5.02 -8.54
C LEU A 116 -11.64 -6.43 -8.11
N SER A 117 -11.88 -7.31 -9.09
CA SER A 117 -12.13 -8.71 -8.82
C SER A 117 -10.81 -9.45 -8.69
N ARG A 118 -10.73 -10.36 -7.73
CA ARG A 118 -9.53 -11.12 -7.47
C ARG A 118 -9.95 -12.54 -7.11
N HIS A 119 -9.41 -13.51 -7.82
CA HIS A 119 -9.73 -14.92 -7.59
C HIS A 119 -11.24 -15.17 -7.59
N GLY A 120 -11.95 -14.49 -8.50
CA GLY A 120 -13.39 -14.66 -8.62
C GLY A 120 -14.21 -13.88 -7.61
N ASN A 121 -13.59 -13.17 -6.70
CA ASN A 121 -14.30 -12.38 -5.70
C ASN A 121 -14.28 -10.92 -6.06
N ARG A 122 -15.46 -10.30 -6.03
CA ARG A 122 -15.53 -8.85 -6.18
C ARG A 122 -14.99 -8.20 -4.92
N GLY A 123 -14.30 -7.10 -5.11
CA GLY A 123 -13.76 -6.37 -4.00
C GLY A 123 -13.36 -4.98 -4.44
N LYS A 124 -12.54 -4.33 -3.63
CA LYS A 124 -12.00 -3.04 -3.99
C LYS A 124 -10.52 -3.00 -3.68
N TYR A 125 -9.85 -2.15 -4.41
CA TYR A 125 -8.43 -1.87 -4.22
C TYR A 125 -8.31 -0.40 -3.86
N VAL A 126 -7.81 -0.13 -2.65
CA VAL A 126 -7.54 1.22 -2.18
C VAL A 126 -6.04 1.39 -2.20
N TRP A 127 -5.56 2.44 -2.83
CA TRP A 127 -4.14 2.63 -3.03
C TRP A 127 -3.71 4.05 -2.73
N CYS A 128 -2.43 4.22 -2.44
CA CYS A 128 -1.81 5.52 -2.29
C CYS A 128 -0.44 5.50 -2.94
N GLU A 129 0.09 6.68 -3.23
CA GLU A 129 1.37 6.82 -3.91
C GLU A 129 2.27 7.77 -3.17
N LEU A 130 3.55 7.40 -3.15
CA LEU A 130 4.63 8.24 -2.64
C LEU A 130 5.66 8.37 -3.74
N THR A 131 6.10 9.58 -4.00
CA THR A 131 7.21 9.78 -4.93
C THR A 131 8.50 9.70 -4.15
N THR A 132 9.57 9.35 -4.84
CA THR A 132 10.87 9.28 -4.19
C THR A 132 11.34 10.62 -3.68
N GLY A 133 10.73 11.68 -4.17
CA GLY A 133 11.06 13.00 -3.70
C GLY A 133 12.47 13.42 -4.06
N VAL A 134 13.07 12.79 -5.04
CA VAL A 134 14.39 13.22 -5.47
C VAL A 134 14.23 14.60 -6.07
N PRO A 135 14.79 15.61 -5.42
CA PRO A 135 14.66 16.95 -5.96
C PRO A 135 15.26 16.99 -7.35
N VAL A 136 14.55 17.60 -8.24
CA VAL A 136 15.14 17.90 -9.53
C VAL A 136 16.14 18.99 -9.26
N VAL A 137 17.37 18.60 -9.21
CA VAL A 137 18.41 19.60 -9.09
C VAL A 137 18.52 20.26 -10.41
N ALA A 138 18.15 21.46 -10.43
CA ALA A 138 18.25 22.22 -11.64
C ALA A 138 19.70 22.44 -11.98
#